data_89f957a1de36b4d66842841d37d02a89
#
_entry.id   89f957a1de36b4d66842841d37d02a89
#
_cell.length_a   1.000
_cell.length_b   1.000
_cell.length_c   1.000
_cell.angle_alpha   90.00
_cell.angle_beta   90.00
_cell.angle_gamma   90.00
#
_symmetry.space_group_name_H-M   'P 1'
#
loop_
_entity.id
_entity.type
_entity.pdbx_description
1 polymer ?
#
loop_
_entity_poly.entity_id
_entity_poly.type
_entity_poly.pdbx_seq_one_letter_code
_entity_poly.pdbx_strand_id
1 'polypeptide(L)'
;MSTTTLMPVEEYLRLTEKPYCEYRDGVVSPKAMGTKFHSIIQRVLMTLLQRQGVQAFPELTVRISPTHYLVPDVAVAGDFPGPYPTEPVLLCCEILSPEDRLGAMLGKCEEYQAWGVPFCWVIDPVKRTAWEYHSGAEPVRVTSALRAGELSVSLDELFSALVTAS
;
A
#
# COMPACT_ATOMS: atom_id res chain seq x y z
N MET A 1 32.32 -7.78 0.62
CA MET A 1 31.16 -7.48 -0.27
C MET A 1 30.10 -8.53 -0.01
N SER A 2 28.91 -8.10 0.37
CA SER A 2 27.78 -9.00 0.52
C SER A 2 27.27 -9.34 -0.88
N THR A 3 27.39 -10.58 -1.28
CA THR A 3 26.85 -11.03 -2.58
C THR A 3 25.34 -11.19 -2.38
N THR A 4 24.55 -10.28 -2.89
CA THR A 4 23.08 -10.44 -2.90
C THR A 4 22.77 -11.58 -3.86
N THR A 5 22.28 -12.69 -3.32
CA THR A 5 21.82 -13.81 -4.14
C THR A 5 20.46 -13.40 -4.76
N LEU A 6 20.40 -13.35 -6.08
CA LEU A 6 19.17 -13.06 -6.78
C LEU A 6 18.26 -14.30 -6.78
N MET A 7 16.99 -14.09 -6.55
CA MET A 7 15.96 -15.13 -6.56
C MET A 7 15.22 -15.15 -7.88
N PRO A 8 15.04 -16.32 -8.53
CA PRO A 8 14.15 -16.41 -9.69
C PRO A 8 12.71 -16.04 -9.34
N VAL A 9 11.98 -15.44 -10.27
CA VAL A 9 10.60 -15.00 -10.05
C VAL A 9 9.66 -16.14 -9.68
N GLU A 10 9.87 -17.32 -10.24
CA GLU A 10 9.06 -18.52 -9.95
C GLU A 10 9.23 -18.97 -8.49
N GLU A 11 10.40 -18.78 -7.92
CA GLU A 11 10.67 -19.07 -6.51
C GLU A 11 10.00 -18.04 -5.62
N TYR A 12 10.12 -16.74 -5.95
CA TYR A 12 9.43 -15.68 -5.24
C TYR A 12 7.91 -15.91 -5.17
N LEU A 13 7.29 -16.28 -6.27
CA LEU A 13 5.85 -16.50 -6.36
C LEU A 13 5.34 -17.70 -5.53
N ARG A 14 6.24 -18.54 -5.05
CA ARG A 14 5.93 -19.67 -4.15
C ARG A 14 6.08 -19.33 -2.68
N LEU A 15 6.56 -18.11 -2.34
CA LEU A 15 6.71 -17.70 -0.95
C LEU A 15 5.33 -17.52 -0.32
N THR A 16 5.08 -18.22 0.78
CA THR A 16 3.82 -18.16 1.52
C THR A 16 3.99 -17.70 2.96
N GLU A 17 5.24 -17.54 3.40
CA GLU A 17 5.55 -17.16 4.77
C GLU A 17 5.47 -15.64 4.96
N LYS A 18 5.17 -15.23 6.19
CA LYS A 18 5.17 -13.82 6.58
C LYS A 18 6.53 -13.42 7.18
N PRO A 19 6.95 -12.15 7.04
CA PRO A 19 6.25 -11.06 6.38
C PRO A 19 6.19 -11.25 4.86
N TYR A 20 5.16 -10.71 4.23
CA TYR A 20 5.08 -10.69 2.77
C TYR A 20 6.30 -9.97 2.20
N CYS A 21 6.72 -10.40 1.03
CA CYS A 21 7.90 -9.86 0.36
C CYS A 21 7.51 -9.21 -0.96
N GLU A 22 8.27 -8.19 -1.31
CA GLU A 22 8.22 -7.55 -2.63
C GLU A 22 9.41 -8.03 -3.46
N TYR A 23 9.31 -7.90 -4.78
CA TYR A 23 10.29 -8.43 -5.71
C TYR A 23 10.62 -7.39 -6.76
N ARG A 24 11.91 -7.08 -6.90
CA ARG A 24 12.42 -6.16 -7.92
C ARG A 24 13.64 -6.77 -8.59
N ASP A 25 13.46 -7.28 -9.81
CA ASP A 25 14.54 -7.83 -10.65
C ASP A 25 15.47 -8.81 -9.91
N GLY A 26 14.87 -9.77 -9.21
CA GLY A 26 15.60 -10.79 -8.46
C GLY A 26 15.84 -10.45 -6.99
N VAL A 27 15.67 -9.20 -6.58
CA VAL A 27 15.86 -8.78 -5.19
C VAL A 27 14.55 -8.93 -4.42
N VAL A 28 14.57 -9.72 -3.37
CA VAL A 28 13.43 -9.93 -2.46
C VAL A 28 13.59 -9.04 -1.24
N SER A 29 12.57 -8.23 -0.97
CA SER A 29 12.54 -7.30 0.16
C SER A 29 11.32 -7.60 1.05
N PRO A 30 11.52 -8.01 2.31
CA PRO A 30 10.40 -8.24 3.22
C PRO A 30 9.75 -6.91 3.61
N LYS A 31 8.43 -6.91 3.70
CA LYS A 31 7.67 -5.81 4.29
C LYS A 31 7.88 -5.80 5.81
N ALA A 32 7.71 -4.64 6.42
CA ALA A 32 7.72 -4.53 7.87
C ALA A 32 6.62 -5.41 8.50
N MET A 33 6.89 -5.93 9.69
CA MET A 33 5.89 -6.68 10.46
C MET A 33 4.74 -5.75 10.86
N GLY A 34 3.51 -6.24 10.69
CA GLY A 34 2.33 -5.47 11.07
C GLY A 34 2.24 -5.24 12.57
N THR A 35 2.08 -3.98 12.98
CA THR A 35 1.81 -3.62 14.37
C THR A 35 0.31 -3.58 14.62
N LYS A 36 -0.07 -3.45 15.91
CA LYS A 36 -1.47 -3.25 16.30
C LYS A 36 -2.09 -2.04 15.59
N PHE A 37 -1.40 -0.91 15.57
CA PHE A 37 -1.91 0.31 14.94
C PHE A 37 -2.00 0.19 13.43
N HIS A 38 -1.01 -0.42 12.80
CA HIS A 38 -1.05 -0.72 11.38
C HIS A 38 -2.30 -1.57 11.03
N SER A 39 -2.51 -2.63 11.78
CA SER A 39 -3.64 -3.55 11.54
C SER A 39 -5.01 -2.89 11.77
N ILE A 40 -5.13 -2.02 12.77
CA ILE A 40 -6.36 -1.26 13.02
C ILE A 40 -6.65 -0.33 11.85
N ILE A 41 -5.67 0.47 11.44
CA ILE A 41 -5.85 1.41 10.33
C ILE A 41 -6.17 0.66 9.03
N GLN A 42 -5.49 -0.44 8.74
CA GLN A 42 -5.77 -1.25 7.55
C GLN A 42 -7.23 -1.71 7.53
N ARG A 43 -7.72 -2.27 8.64
CA ARG A 43 -9.10 -2.74 8.76
C ARG A 43 -10.12 -1.62 8.60
N VAL A 44 -9.90 -0.50 9.29
CA VAL A 44 -10.83 0.65 9.25
C VAL A 44 -10.84 1.27 7.86
N LEU A 45 -9.66 1.46 7.26
CA LEU A 45 -9.53 1.98 5.91
C LEU A 45 -10.30 1.12 4.90
N MET A 46 -10.14 -0.19 4.98
CA MET A 46 -10.87 -1.11 4.11
C MET A 46 -12.39 -0.98 4.29
N THR A 47 -12.86 -0.90 5.54
CA THR A 47 -14.28 -0.73 5.84
C THR A 47 -14.84 0.56 5.24
N LEU A 48 -14.12 1.69 5.41
CA LEU A 48 -14.54 2.98 4.90
C LEU A 48 -14.56 3.02 3.36
N LEU A 49 -13.62 2.36 2.71
CA LEU A 49 -13.59 2.25 1.25
C LEU A 49 -14.71 1.36 0.73
N GLN A 50 -14.91 0.19 1.33
CA GLN A 50 -15.93 -0.77 0.92
C GLN A 50 -17.36 -0.20 1.05
N ARG A 51 -17.61 0.65 2.04
CA ARG A 51 -18.88 1.37 2.19
C ARG A 51 -19.21 2.28 1.00
N GLN A 52 -18.21 2.68 0.24
CA GLN A 52 -18.36 3.52 -0.95
C GLN A 52 -18.56 2.72 -2.23
N GLY A 53 -18.72 1.40 -2.12
CA GLY A 53 -19.06 0.52 -3.24
C GLY A 53 -17.88 0.04 -4.07
N VAL A 54 -16.65 0.23 -3.61
CA VAL A 54 -15.45 -0.26 -4.30
C VAL A 54 -14.93 -1.54 -3.66
N GLN A 55 -14.16 -2.31 -4.43
CA GLN A 55 -13.44 -3.46 -3.92
C GLN A 55 -12.10 -3.00 -3.34
N ALA A 56 -11.90 -3.18 -2.04
CA ALA A 56 -10.65 -2.93 -1.36
C ALA A 56 -10.02 -4.25 -0.92
N PHE A 57 -8.72 -4.39 -1.17
CA PHE A 57 -7.97 -5.61 -0.91
C PHE A 57 -6.82 -5.32 0.06
N PRO A 58 -6.67 -6.11 1.14
CA PRO A 58 -5.49 -6.02 2.00
C PRO A 58 -4.37 -6.85 1.39
N GLU A 59 -3.15 -6.35 1.44
CA GLU A 59 -1.94 -7.10 1.06
C GLU A 59 -2.04 -7.77 -0.31
N LEU A 60 -2.65 -7.09 -1.27
CA LEU A 60 -2.79 -7.60 -2.64
C LEU A 60 -1.46 -7.46 -3.38
N THR A 61 -0.89 -8.57 -3.81
CA THR A 61 0.27 -8.53 -4.69
C THR A 61 -0.14 -7.94 -6.04
N VAL A 62 0.59 -6.93 -6.51
CA VAL A 62 0.39 -6.33 -7.83
C VAL A 62 1.60 -6.63 -8.70
N ARG A 63 1.36 -7.02 -9.95
CA ARG A 63 2.41 -7.30 -10.92
C ARG A 63 2.62 -6.09 -11.81
N ILE A 64 3.67 -5.34 -11.53
CA ILE A 64 4.04 -4.15 -12.31
C ILE A 64 4.68 -4.56 -13.64
N SER A 65 5.51 -5.59 -13.60
CA SER A 65 6.15 -6.19 -14.78
C SER A 65 6.44 -7.67 -14.49
N PRO A 66 6.92 -8.46 -15.48
CA PRO A 66 7.29 -9.85 -15.25
C PRO A 66 8.34 -10.06 -14.15
N THR A 67 9.10 -9.04 -13.80
CA THR A 67 10.16 -9.11 -12.77
C THR A 67 9.99 -8.08 -11.66
N HIS A 68 8.78 -7.49 -11.51
CA HIS A 68 8.53 -6.44 -10.52
C HIS A 68 7.15 -6.63 -9.88
N TYR A 69 7.16 -6.99 -8.60
CA TYR A 69 5.95 -7.26 -7.80
C TYR A 69 6.00 -6.45 -6.51
N LEU A 70 4.94 -5.71 -6.24
CA LEU A 70 4.78 -4.94 -5.00
C LEU A 70 3.54 -5.40 -4.26
N VAL A 71 3.48 -5.08 -2.96
CA VAL A 71 2.37 -5.47 -2.10
C VAL A 71 1.90 -4.24 -1.30
N PRO A 72 0.96 -3.44 -1.83
CA PRO A 72 0.38 -2.35 -1.06
C PRO A 72 -0.40 -2.88 0.16
N ASP A 73 -0.42 -2.11 1.24
CA ASP A 73 -1.16 -2.49 2.44
C ASP A 73 -2.66 -2.53 2.18
N VAL A 74 -3.16 -1.60 1.37
CA VAL A 74 -4.54 -1.62 0.83
C VAL A 74 -4.50 -1.18 -0.62
N ALA A 75 -5.23 -1.87 -1.47
CA ALA A 75 -5.44 -1.48 -2.86
C ALA A 75 -6.92 -1.45 -3.19
N VAL A 76 -7.32 -0.51 -4.04
CA VAL A 76 -8.66 -0.48 -4.65
C VAL A 76 -8.51 -0.84 -6.12
N ALA A 77 -9.19 -1.89 -6.53
CA ALA A 77 -9.17 -2.38 -7.91
C ALA A 77 -10.57 -2.81 -8.35
N GLY A 78 -10.82 -2.78 -9.65
CA GLY A 78 -11.96 -3.45 -10.24
C GLY A 78 -11.68 -4.94 -10.41
N ASP A 79 -12.49 -5.61 -11.19
CA ASP A 79 -12.25 -7.02 -11.53
C ASP A 79 -10.99 -7.16 -12.38
N PHE A 80 -10.24 -8.21 -12.11
CA PHE A 80 -9.05 -8.55 -12.89
C PHE A 80 -8.95 -10.08 -13.04
N PRO A 81 -8.39 -10.57 -14.15
CA PRO A 81 -8.17 -12.00 -14.33
C PRO A 81 -6.94 -12.46 -13.53
N GLY A 82 -6.97 -13.74 -13.11
CA GLY A 82 -5.85 -14.36 -12.41
C GLY A 82 -5.75 -13.98 -10.93
N PRO A 83 -4.65 -14.37 -10.27
CA PRO A 83 -4.51 -14.20 -8.83
C PRO A 83 -4.10 -12.79 -8.40
N TYR A 84 -3.54 -11.99 -9.28
CA TYR A 84 -3.15 -10.61 -9.00
C TYR A 84 -3.27 -9.73 -10.24
N PRO A 85 -3.54 -8.43 -10.08
CA PRO A 85 -3.67 -7.52 -11.21
C PRO A 85 -2.33 -7.33 -11.94
N THR A 86 -2.41 -7.26 -13.26
CA THR A 86 -1.31 -6.98 -14.17
C THR A 86 -1.48 -5.62 -14.85
N GLU A 87 -2.64 -5.00 -14.66
CA GLU A 87 -2.95 -3.63 -15.10
C GLU A 87 -3.05 -2.71 -13.88
N PRO A 88 -2.77 -1.42 -14.03
CA PRO A 88 -2.80 -0.49 -12.90
C PRO A 88 -4.13 -0.50 -12.15
N VAL A 89 -4.04 -0.58 -10.83
CA VAL A 89 -5.19 -0.43 -9.94
C VAL A 89 -5.52 1.05 -9.73
N LEU A 90 -6.66 1.35 -9.14
CA LEU A 90 -7.11 2.74 -8.95
C LEU A 90 -6.34 3.46 -7.85
N LEU A 91 -6.09 2.78 -6.74
CA LEU A 91 -5.51 3.36 -5.53
C LEU A 91 -4.60 2.34 -4.85
N CYS A 92 -3.43 2.79 -4.44
CA CYS A 92 -2.55 2.06 -3.54
C CYS A 92 -2.35 2.86 -2.25
N CYS A 93 -2.46 2.21 -1.12
CA CYS A 93 -2.25 2.81 0.20
C CYS A 93 -1.12 2.09 0.92
N GLU A 94 -0.23 2.86 1.51
CA GLU A 94 0.83 2.37 2.41
C GLU A 94 0.58 2.91 3.81
N ILE A 95 0.67 2.03 4.80
CA ILE A 95 0.50 2.37 6.21
C ILE A 95 1.83 2.19 6.90
N LEU A 96 2.37 3.26 7.47
CA LEU A 96 3.69 3.24 8.09
C LEU A 96 3.69 2.33 9.34
N SER A 97 4.70 1.48 9.40
CA SER A 97 5.12 0.80 10.63
C SER A 97 6.26 1.60 11.26
N PRO A 98 6.59 1.40 12.56
CA PRO A 98 7.66 2.17 13.22
C PRO A 98 9.02 2.09 12.52
N GLU A 99 9.28 1.02 11.78
CA GLU A 99 10.52 0.81 11.02
C GLU A 99 10.53 1.54 9.67
N ASP A 100 9.37 1.95 9.19
CA ASP A 100 9.23 2.60 7.89
C ASP A 100 9.60 4.07 7.96
N ARG A 101 10.09 4.57 6.83
CA ARG A 101 10.36 5.99 6.64
C ARG A 101 9.41 6.56 5.60
N LEU A 102 8.88 7.75 5.85
CA LEU A 102 7.98 8.43 4.93
C LEU A 102 8.59 8.55 3.52
N GLY A 103 9.86 8.97 3.43
CA GLY A 103 10.53 9.10 2.14
C GLY A 103 10.59 7.81 1.34
N ALA A 104 10.81 6.66 2.00
CA ALA A 104 10.82 5.36 1.35
C ALA A 104 9.42 4.97 0.83
N MET A 105 8.37 5.28 1.60
CA MET A 105 7.00 5.00 1.17
C MET A 105 6.56 5.92 0.03
N LEU A 106 6.97 7.18 0.03
CA LEU A 106 6.73 8.08 -1.09
C LEU A 106 7.46 7.60 -2.36
N GLY A 107 8.68 7.09 -2.22
CA GLY A 107 9.41 6.46 -3.32
C GLY A 107 8.69 5.24 -3.88
N LYS A 108 8.07 4.44 -3.02
CA LYS A 108 7.25 3.30 -3.44
C LYS A 108 5.99 3.78 -4.18
N CYS A 109 5.38 4.88 -3.76
CA CYS A 109 4.27 5.51 -4.48
C CYS A 109 4.68 5.91 -5.89
N GLU A 110 5.91 6.39 -6.09
CA GLU A 110 6.43 6.70 -7.42
C GLU A 110 6.51 5.46 -8.31
N GLU A 111 6.87 4.29 -7.77
CA GLU A 111 6.86 3.03 -8.51
C GLU A 111 5.42 2.68 -8.96
N TYR A 112 4.42 2.85 -8.09
CA TYR A 112 3.02 2.65 -8.46
C TYR A 112 2.56 3.62 -9.56
N GLN A 113 2.94 4.89 -9.44
CA GLN A 113 2.58 5.91 -10.41
C GLN A 113 3.22 5.68 -11.78
N ALA A 114 4.48 5.26 -11.79
CA ALA A 114 5.18 4.90 -13.01
C ALA A 114 4.51 3.73 -13.74
N TRP A 115 3.89 2.82 -12.99
CA TRP A 115 3.07 1.74 -13.54
C TRP A 115 1.73 2.26 -14.11
N GLY A 116 1.18 3.33 -13.54
CA GLY A 116 -0.07 3.95 -13.99
C GLY A 116 -1.15 4.09 -12.92
N VAL A 117 -0.83 3.83 -11.65
CA VAL A 117 -1.77 4.05 -10.53
C VAL A 117 -1.97 5.56 -10.34
N PRO A 118 -3.19 6.06 -10.48
CA PRO A 118 -3.42 7.52 -10.41
C PRO A 118 -3.37 8.08 -9.00
N PHE A 119 -3.70 7.29 -7.97
CA PHE A 119 -3.80 7.76 -6.59
C PHE A 119 -3.01 6.88 -5.64
N CYS A 120 -2.18 7.51 -4.81
CA CYS A 120 -1.45 6.83 -3.74
C CYS A 120 -1.66 7.59 -2.44
N TRP A 121 -1.88 6.86 -1.35
CA TRP A 121 -1.98 7.42 0.00
C TRP A 121 -0.91 6.82 0.89
N VAL A 122 -0.35 7.64 1.77
CA VAL A 122 0.55 7.20 2.83
C VAL A 122 -0.04 7.66 4.16
N ILE A 123 -0.18 6.74 5.11
CA ILE A 123 -0.81 6.99 6.40
C ILE A 123 0.16 6.62 7.51
N ASP A 124 0.37 7.57 8.44
CA ASP A 124 1.17 7.34 9.64
C ASP A 124 0.24 7.23 10.86
N PRO A 125 0.02 6.01 11.39
CA PRO A 125 -0.88 5.81 12.53
C PRO A 125 -0.36 6.42 13.83
N VAL A 126 0.96 6.49 14.00
CA VAL A 126 1.58 7.00 15.24
C VAL A 126 1.45 8.52 15.32
N LYS A 127 1.82 9.20 14.25
CA LYS A 127 1.72 10.67 14.16
C LYS A 127 0.31 11.14 13.81
N ARG A 128 -0.59 10.23 13.41
CA ARG A 128 -1.94 10.53 12.91
C ARG A 128 -1.90 11.55 11.77
N THR A 129 -1.03 11.29 10.82
CA THR A 129 -0.87 12.11 9.61
C THR A 129 -1.12 11.28 8.37
N ALA A 130 -1.55 11.92 7.31
CA ALA A 130 -1.80 11.28 6.03
C ALA A 130 -1.39 12.16 4.87
N TRP A 131 -0.98 11.51 3.78
CA TRP A 131 -0.46 12.16 2.59
C TRP A 131 -1.16 11.62 1.36
N GLU A 132 -1.51 12.52 0.47
CA GLU A 132 -1.92 12.19 -0.89
C GLU A 132 -0.74 12.41 -1.83
N TYR A 133 -0.49 11.43 -2.68
CA TYR A 133 0.53 11.53 -3.71
C TYR A 133 -0.10 11.12 -5.04
N HIS A 134 -0.51 12.11 -5.82
CA HIS A 134 -1.13 11.90 -7.12
C HIS A 134 -0.09 12.00 -8.23
N SER A 135 -0.34 11.30 -9.33
CA SER A 135 0.55 11.29 -10.48
C SER A 135 0.76 12.71 -11.02
N GLY A 136 2.03 13.09 -11.21
CA GLY A 136 2.43 14.40 -11.74
C GLY A 136 2.39 15.54 -10.73
N ALA A 137 2.17 15.26 -9.45
CA ALA A 137 2.11 16.27 -8.38
C ALA A 137 3.07 15.92 -7.23
N GLU A 138 3.40 16.91 -6.42
CA GLU A 138 4.13 16.67 -5.18
C GLU A 138 3.23 16.03 -4.11
N PRO A 139 3.80 15.27 -3.16
CA PRO A 139 3.04 14.75 -2.02
C PRO A 139 2.44 15.89 -1.20
N VAL A 140 1.18 15.77 -0.83
CA VAL A 140 0.47 16.77 -0.02
C VAL A 140 -0.01 16.14 1.27
N ARG A 141 0.39 16.72 2.40
CA ARG A 141 -0.18 16.35 3.70
C ARG A 141 -1.61 16.86 3.77
N VAL A 142 -2.55 15.96 4.05
CA VAL A 142 -3.95 16.31 4.21
C VAL A 142 -4.31 16.45 5.69
N THR A 143 -5.27 17.31 5.99
CA THR A 143 -5.68 17.61 7.38
C THR A 143 -7.11 17.22 7.69
N SER A 144 -7.92 16.94 6.68
CA SER A 144 -9.36 16.68 6.82
C SER A 144 -9.73 15.30 6.26
N ALA A 145 -9.40 15.04 5.02
CA ALA A 145 -9.78 13.80 4.35
C ALA A 145 -8.76 13.42 3.27
N LEU A 146 -8.60 12.11 3.07
CA LEU A 146 -7.93 11.53 1.92
C LEU A 146 -8.93 11.43 0.77
N ARG A 147 -8.51 11.79 -0.44
CA ARG A 147 -9.35 11.76 -1.63
C ARG A 147 -8.67 11.01 -2.78
N ALA A 148 -9.47 10.27 -3.52
CA ALA A 148 -9.06 9.58 -4.74
C ALA A 148 -10.24 9.55 -5.71
N GLY A 149 -10.30 10.53 -6.63
CA GLY A 149 -11.48 10.71 -7.48
C GLY A 149 -12.72 11.02 -6.62
N GLU A 150 -13.73 10.17 -6.71
CA GLU A 150 -14.95 10.30 -5.90
C GLU A 150 -14.83 9.66 -4.51
N LEU A 151 -13.77 8.86 -4.27
CA LEU A 151 -13.53 8.25 -2.97
C LEU A 151 -13.04 9.29 -1.97
N SER A 152 -13.53 9.21 -0.74
CA SER A 152 -13.11 10.08 0.35
C SER A 152 -13.08 9.32 1.67
N VAL A 153 -12.02 9.52 2.44
CA VAL A 153 -11.87 8.93 3.78
C VAL A 153 -11.56 10.04 4.77
N SER A 154 -12.48 10.27 5.71
CA SER A 154 -12.30 11.23 6.80
C SER A 154 -11.15 10.78 7.71
N LEU A 155 -10.20 11.68 7.99
CA LEU A 155 -9.11 11.40 8.92
C LEU A 155 -9.63 11.23 10.35
N ASP A 156 -10.67 11.95 10.75
CA ASP A 156 -11.28 11.81 12.07
C ASP A 156 -11.87 10.40 12.24
N GLU A 157 -12.58 9.90 11.25
CA GLU A 157 -13.11 8.53 11.30
C GLU A 157 -11.98 7.49 11.29
N LEU A 158 -10.98 7.70 10.45
CA LEU A 158 -9.86 6.77 10.31
C LEU A 158 -9.07 6.63 11.62
N PHE A 159 -8.70 7.76 12.23
CA PHE A 159 -7.86 7.77 13.42
C PHE A 159 -8.63 7.61 14.72
N SER A 160 -9.95 7.82 14.75
CA SER A 160 -10.77 7.63 15.95
C SER A 160 -10.71 6.21 16.52
N ALA A 161 -10.53 5.23 15.63
CA ALA A 161 -10.37 3.83 16.03
C ALA A 161 -9.11 3.57 16.89
N LEU A 162 -8.09 4.42 16.78
CA LEU A 162 -6.86 4.32 17.57
C LEU A 162 -7.05 4.76 19.03
N VAL A 163 -8.01 5.63 19.30
CA VAL A 163 -8.30 6.12 20.65
C VAL A 163 -8.86 5.01 21.55
N THR A 164 -9.69 4.13 20.98
CA THR A 164 -10.31 3.02 21.71
C THR A 164 -9.37 1.81 21.85
N ALA A 165 -8.22 1.83 21.19
CA ALA A 165 -7.26 0.72 21.12
C ALA A 165 -6.03 0.92 22.02
N SER A 166 -5.91 2.05 22.69
CA SER A 166 -4.79 2.39 23.60
C SER A 166 -4.91 1.72 24.97
#